data_ea9df9ced7163747d086867a3ae6cccb
#
_entry.id   ea9df9ced7163747d086867a3ae6cccb
#
_cell.length_a   1.000
_cell.length_b   1.000
_cell.length_c   1.000
_cell.angle_alpha   90.00
_cell.angle_beta   90.00
_cell.angle_gamma   90.00
#
_symmetry.space_group_name_H-M   'P 1'
#
loop_
_entity.id
_entity.type
_entity.pdbx_description
1 polymer ?
#
loop_
_entity_poly.entity_id
_entity_poly.type
_entity_poly.pdbx_seq_one_letter_code
_entity_poly.pdbx_strand_id
1 'polypeptide(L)'
;MQALNPHLAPTPCIDSAHPAVMAFARTHAQGATERDRAVALYNAVRDGLRYDPYRIDLSEHGMKASTALAQGLGWCVPKAVVLTAVARAAGIPARLGFADVRNHLSTQKLRETMQTDVFVWHGYTELWLDGAWRKATPAFNLS
;
A
#
# COMPACT_ATOMS: atom_id res chain seq x y z
N MET A 1 -15.63 11.75 12.72
CA MET A 1 -14.97 13.00 12.29
C MET A 1 -15.11 13.19 10.81
N GLN A 2 -15.75 14.27 10.40
CA GLN A 2 -16.04 14.51 8.99
C GLN A 2 -14.77 14.70 8.17
N ALA A 3 -13.73 15.31 8.73
CA ALA A 3 -12.47 15.56 8.02
C ALA A 3 -11.73 14.28 7.64
N LEU A 4 -12.02 13.15 8.28
CA LEU A 4 -11.39 11.85 7.97
C LEU A 4 -12.24 10.96 7.07
N ASN A 5 -13.52 11.30 6.82
CA ASN A 5 -14.42 10.48 6.03
C ASN A 5 -13.91 10.23 4.60
N PRO A 6 -13.34 11.23 3.90
CA PRO A 6 -12.79 10.97 2.56
C PRO A 6 -11.66 9.93 2.56
N HIS A 7 -10.99 9.77 3.69
CA HIS A 7 -9.89 8.81 3.83
C HIS A 7 -10.36 7.43 4.26
N LEU A 8 -11.67 7.22 4.32
CA LEU A 8 -12.31 5.92 4.56
C LEU A 8 -13.10 5.44 3.36
N ALA A 9 -13.34 6.31 2.38
CA ALA A 9 -14.19 6.02 1.23
C ALA A 9 -13.42 5.29 0.13
N PRO A 10 -14.08 4.42 -0.64
CA PRO A 10 -13.46 3.80 -1.80
C PRO A 10 -13.30 4.80 -2.94
N THR A 11 -12.30 4.54 -3.79
CA THR A 11 -12.08 5.26 -5.04
C THR A 11 -11.83 4.25 -6.15
N PRO A 12 -11.74 4.66 -7.44
CA PRO A 12 -11.51 3.70 -8.52
C PRO A 12 -10.27 2.81 -8.33
N CYS A 13 -9.16 3.34 -7.84
CA CYS A 13 -7.95 2.54 -7.59
C CYS A 13 -7.86 2.03 -6.16
N ILE A 14 -8.32 2.84 -5.19
CA ILE A 14 -8.39 2.41 -3.79
C ILE A 14 -9.77 1.78 -3.60
N ASP A 15 -9.96 0.63 -4.22
CA ASP A 15 -11.28 -0.03 -4.28
C ASP A 15 -11.55 -0.85 -3.02
N SER A 16 -11.61 -0.15 -1.89
CA SER A 16 -11.75 -0.73 -0.56
C SER A 16 -13.06 -1.49 -0.36
N ALA A 17 -14.06 -1.25 -1.18
CA ALA A 17 -15.32 -1.99 -1.12
C ALA A 17 -15.30 -3.28 -1.96
N HIS A 18 -14.22 -3.55 -2.71
CA HIS A 18 -14.12 -4.76 -3.50
C HIS A 18 -14.06 -5.99 -2.58
N PRO A 19 -14.78 -7.08 -2.89
CA PRO A 19 -14.82 -8.27 -2.01
C PRO A 19 -13.45 -8.82 -1.65
N ALA A 20 -12.49 -8.85 -2.57
CA ALA A 20 -11.15 -9.35 -2.30
C ALA A 20 -10.41 -8.48 -1.29
N VAL A 21 -10.56 -7.15 -1.38
CA VAL A 21 -9.96 -6.21 -0.46
C VAL A 21 -10.57 -6.37 0.93
N MET A 22 -11.89 -6.45 1.00
CA MET A 22 -12.59 -6.63 2.27
C MET A 22 -12.21 -7.94 2.94
N ALA A 23 -12.09 -9.03 2.17
CA ALA A 23 -11.70 -10.33 2.68
C ALA A 23 -10.27 -10.29 3.24
N PHE A 24 -9.35 -9.67 2.52
CA PHE A 24 -7.96 -9.52 2.99
C PHE A 24 -7.93 -8.74 4.31
N ALA A 25 -8.68 -7.65 4.39
CA ALA A 25 -8.75 -6.85 5.61
C ALA A 25 -9.28 -7.66 6.79
N ARG A 26 -10.36 -8.42 6.59
CA ARG A 26 -10.92 -9.25 7.66
C ARG A 26 -9.96 -10.31 8.12
N THR A 27 -9.23 -10.92 7.19
CA THR A 27 -8.31 -12.01 7.51
C THR A 27 -7.10 -11.50 8.29
N HIS A 28 -6.56 -10.34 7.91
CA HIS A 28 -5.26 -9.89 8.39
C HIS A 28 -5.32 -8.76 9.42
N ALA A 29 -6.45 -8.05 9.55
CA ALA A 29 -6.57 -6.96 10.53
C ALA A 29 -6.83 -7.54 11.92
N GLN A 30 -5.81 -8.14 12.53
CA GLN A 30 -5.90 -8.81 13.81
C GLN A 30 -5.25 -7.98 14.90
N GLY A 31 -5.85 -7.99 16.08
CA GLY A 31 -5.29 -7.30 17.23
C GLY A 31 -6.36 -6.64 18.09
N ALA A 32 -5.99 -6.34 19.34
CA ALA A 32 -6.90 -5.74 20.30
C ALA A 32 -7.13 -4.26 20.07
N THR A 33 -6.13 -3.55 19.51
CA THR A 33 -6.21 -2.11 19.27
C THR A 33 -6.18 -1.82 17.79
N GLU A 34 -6.59 -0.59 17.42
CA GLU A 34 -6.51 -0.16 16.04
C GLU A 34 -5.07 -0.17 15.53
N ARG A 35 -4.13 0.24 16.39
CA ARG A 35 -2.71 0.22 16.04
C ARG A 35 -2.23 -1.21 15.77
N ASP A 36 -2.62 -2.17 16.59
CA ASP A 36 -2.26 -3.59 16.38
C ASP A 36 -2.78 -4.09 15.04
N ARG A 37 -4.03 -3.76 14.72
CA ARG A 37 -4.63 -4.15 13.45
C ARG A 37 -3.93 -3.50 12.26
N ALA A 38 -3.53 -2.23 12.40
CA ALA A 38 -2.80 -1.53 11.35
C ALA A 38 -1.43 -2.16 11.10
N VAL A 39 -0.71 -2.51 12.16
CA VAL A 39 0.60 -3.18 12.04
C VAL A 39 0.44 -4.54 11.38
N ALA A 40 -0.59 -5.30 11.75
CA ALA A 40 -0.85 -6.60 11.15
C ALA A 40 -1.15 -6.47 9.65
N LEU A 41 -1.94 -5.48 9.25
CA LEU A 41 -2.21 -5.20 7.84
C LEU A 41 -0.94 -4.79 7.09
N TYR A 42 -0.13 -3.92 7.69
CA TYR A 42 1.12 -3.49 7.10
C TYR A 42 2.03 -4.68 6.81
N ASN A 43 2.21 -5.55 7.79
CA ASN A 43 3.07 -6.73 7.63
C ASN A 43 2.52 -7.67 6.57
N ALA A 44 1.20 -7.86 6.53
CA ALA A 44 0.56 -8.75 5.57
C ALA A 44 0.73 -8.23 4.13
N VAL A 45 0.60 -6.92 3.92
CA VAL A 45 0.81 -6.33 2.59
C VAL A 45 2.28 -6.36 2.21
N ARG A 46 3.17 -5.96 3.14
CA ARG A 46 4.61 -5.94 2.87
C ARG A 46 5.12 -7.30 2.40
N ASP A 47 4.73 -8.35 3.11
CA ASP A 47 5.29 -9.68 2.89
C ASP A 47 4.39 -10.60 2.07
N GLY A 48 3.08 -10.31 2.01
CA GLY A 48 2.12 -11.10 1.26
C GLY A 48 2.10 -10.81 -0.23
N LEU A 49 2.55 -9.63 -0.66
CA LEU A 49 2.70 -9.27 -2.06
C LEU A 49 4.19 -9.16 -2.38
N ARG A 50 4.64 -9.92 -3.38
CA ARG A 50 6.05 -9.87 -3.77
C ARG A 50 6.37 -8.54 -4.44
N TYR A 51 7.46 -7.90 -4.01
CA TYR A 51 7.92 -6.67 -4.65
C TYR A 51 8.48 -7.00 -6.04
N ASP A 52 7.90 -6.39 -7.08
CA ASP A 52 8.32 -6.60 -8.46
C ASP A 52 8.35 -5.25 -9.18
N PRO A 53 9.54 -4.61 -9.28
CA PRO A 53 9.66 -3.32 -9.94
C PRO A 53 9.70 -3.40 -11.46
N TYR A 54 9.69 -4.61 -12.02
CA TYR A 54 9.83 -4.82 -13.45
C TYR A 54 8.49 -4.99 -14.16
N ARG A 55 7.40 -5.16 -13.42
CA ARG A 55 6.05 -5.28 -13.95
C ARG A 55 5.25 -4.06 -13.55
N ILE A 56 5.31 -3.03 -14.40
CA ILE A 56 4.65 -1.75 -14.13
C ILE A 56 3.51 -1.59 -15.11
N ASP A 57 2.28 -1.52 -14.59
CA ASP A 57 1.07 -1.26 -15.37
C ASP A 57 0.43 0.00 -14.81
N LEU A 58 0.52 1.09 -15.56
CA LEU A 58 0.01 2.39 -15.14
C LEU A 58 -1.44 2.64 -15.54
N SER A 59 -2.11 1.65 -16.15
CA SER A 59 -3.55 1.77 -16.44
C SER A 59 -4.36 1.80 -15.15
N GLU A 60 -5.59 2.30 -15.23
CA GLU A 60 -6.48 2.28 -14.08
C GLU A 60 -6.63 0.88 -13.51
N HIS A 61 -6.82 -0.12 -14.40
CA HIS A 61 -6.95 -1.51 -13.96
C HIS A 61 -5.69 -2.00 -13.23
N GLY A 62 -4.51 -1.71 -13.78
CA GLY A 62 -3.24 -2.15 -13.19
C GLY A 62 -2.94 -1.50 -11.85
N MET A 63 -3.54 -0.34 -11.57
CA MET A 63 -3.29 0.40 -10.33
C MET A 63 -4.33 0.12 -9.24
N LYS A 64 -5.32 -0.73 -9.50
CA LYS A 64 -6.32 -1.06 -8.50
C LYS A 64 -5.76 -1.98 -7.43
N ALA A 65 -6.18 -1.77 -6.17
CA ALA A 65 -5.80 -2.62 -5.07
C ALA A 65 -6.21 -4.07 -5.32
N SER A 66 -7.44 -4.29 -5.80
CA SER A 66 -7.93 -5.64 -6.08
C SER A 66 -7.10 -6.36 -7.14
N THR A 67 -6.60 -5.63 -8.14
CA THR A 67 -5.74 -6.20 -9.18
C THR A 67 -4.41 -6.68 -8.59
N ALA A 68 -3.78 -5.85 -7.77
CA ALA A 68 -2.52 -6.22 -7.13
C ALA A 68 -2.69 -7.43 -6.22
N LEU A 69 -3.78 -7.50 -5.46
CA LEU A 69 -4.08 -8.66 -4.63
C LEU A 69 -4.23 -9.93 -5.46
N ALA A 70 -4.92 -9.84 -6.60
CA ALA A 70 -5.11 -10.99 -7.48
C ALA A 70 -3.79 -11.47 -8.09
N GLN A 71 -2.89 -10.55 -8.41
CA GLN A 71 -1.59 -10.88 -8.98
C GLN A 71 -0.59 -11.36 -7.94
N GLY A 72 -0.75 -10.94 -6.68
CA GLY A 72 0.16 -11.32 -5.60
C GLY A 72 1.51 -10.64 -5.67
N LEU A 73 1.63 -9.56 -6.43
CA LEU A 73 2.87 -8.81 -6.58
C LEU A 73 2.56 -7.34 -6.86
N GLY A 74 3.56 -6.51 -6.72
CA GLY A 74 3.45 -5.09 -7.04
C GLY A 74 4.74 -4.35 -6.74
N TRP A 75 4.89 -3.20 -7.40
CA TRP A 75 5.96 -2.27 -7.08
C TRP A 75 5.46 -1.32 -5.99
N CYS A 76 6.24 -0.25 -5.68
CA CYS A 76 5.94 0.55 -4.48
C CYS A 76 4.53 1.16 -4.49
N VAL A 77 4.05 1.63 -5.64
CA VAL A 77 2.74 2.31 -5.70
C VAL A 77 1.58 1.31 -5.53
N PRO A 78 1.48 0.21 -6.31
CA PRO A 78 0.40 -0.76 -6.07
C PRO A 78 0.39 -1.32 -4.65
N LYS A 79 1.54 -1.58 -4.06
CA LYS A 79 1.59 -2.08 -2.67
C LYS A 79 1.08 -1.04 -1.69
N ALA A 80 1.40 0.24 -1.89
CA ALA A 80 0.85 1.32 -1.08
C ALA A 80 -0.67 1.48 -1.30
N VAL A 81 -1.14 1.31 -2.54
CA VAL A 81 -2.58 1.33 -2.84
C VAL A 81 -3.29 0.20 -2.10
N VAL A 82 -2.73 -1.01 -2.09
CA VAL A 82 -3.31 -2.13 -1.36
C VAL A 82 -3.39 -1.83 0.14
N LEU A 83 -2.30 -1.34 0.74
CA LEU A 83 -2.32 -1.01 2.16
C LEU A 83 -3.38 0.05 2.48
N THR A 84 -3.47 1.10 1.65
CA THR A 84 -4.47 2.13 1.83
C THR A 84 -5.88 1.54 1.74
N ALA A 85 -6.14 0.67 0.76
CA ALA A 85 -7.46 0.08 0.56
C ALA A 85 -7.85 -0.85 1.71
N VAL A 86 -6.96 -1.73 2.15
CA VAL A 86 -7.28 -2.67 3.23
C VAL A 86 -7.43 -1.95 4.56
N ALA A 87 -6.66 -0.86 4.78
CA ALA A 87 -6.83 -0.04 5.98
C ALA A 87 -8.20 0.62 5.99
N ARG A 88 -8.62 1.22 4.87
CA ARG A 88 -9.96 1.82 4.75
C ARG A 88 -11.06 0.78 4.98
N ALA A 89 -10.88 -0.43 4.42
CA ALA A 89 -11.84 -1.51 4.61
C ALA A 89 -11.93 -1.94 6.07
N ALA A 90 -10.84 -1.82 6.83
CA ALA A 90 -10.82 -2.12 8.25
C ALA A 90 -11.25 -0.95 9.15
N GLY A 91 -11.65 0.17 8.55
CA GLY A 91 -12.11 1.34 9.31
C GLY A 91 -10.99 2.26 9.78
N ILE A 92 -9.79 2.12 9.26
CA ILE A 92 -8.65 2.96 9.59
C ILE A 92 -8.49 4.01 8.48
N PRO A 93 -8.60 5.32 8.79
CA PRO A 93 -8.39 6.34 7.77
C PRO A 93 -6.99 6.22 7.19
N ALA A 94 -6.90 6.26 5.86
CA ALA A 94 -5.65 6.07 5.16
C ALA A 94 -5.63 6.88 3.87
N ARG A 95 -4.43 7.31 3.46
CA ARG A 95 -4.25 8.06 2.23
C ARG A 95 -2.90 7.73 1.62
N LEU A 96 -2.79 7.93 0.30
CA LEU A 96 -1.53 7.76 -0.41
C LEU A 96 -0.67 9.02 -0.30
N GLY A 97 0.64 8.81 -0.28
CA GLY A 97 1.61 9.88 -0.43
C GLY A 97 2.70 9.48 -1.40
N PHE A 98 3.40 10.47 -1.91
CA PHE A 98 4.49 10.25 -2.87
C PHE A 98 5.67 11.13 -2.47
N ALA A 99 6.88 10.59 -2.61
CA ALA A 99 8.10 11.31 -2.28
C ALA A 99 9.23 10.90 -3.21
N ASP A 100 10.15 11.81 -3.43
CA ASP A 100 11.41 11.50 -4.11
C ASP A 100 12.35 10.90 -3.09
N VAL A 101 12.80 9.67 -3.32
CA VAL A 101 13.74 9.01 -2.42
C VAL A 101 14.82 8.33 -3.23
N ARG A 102 16.05 8.36 -2.67
CA ARG A 102 17.14 7.57 -3.20
C ARG A 102 17.09 6.20 -2.55
N ASN A 103 16.98 5.16 -3.38
CA ASN A 103 16.89 3.81 -2.86
C ASN A 103 18.28 3.19 -2.76
N HIS A 104 18.87 3.25 -1.59
CA HIS A 104 20.20 2.70 -1.34
C HIS A 104 20.23 1.16 -1.36
N LEU A 105 19.06 0.53 -1.31
CA LEU A 105 18.94 -0.93 -1.32
C LEU A 105 18.69 -1.48 -2.71
N SER A 106 18.62 -0.61 -3.74
CA SER A 106 18.35 -1.04 -5.10
C SER A 106 19.54 -1.81 -5.68
N THR A 107 19.24 -2.81 -6.50
CA THR A 107 20.25 -3.53 -7.26
C THR A 107 20.71 -2.69 -8.45
N GLN A 108 21.88 -3.05 -9.01
CA GLN A 108 22.35 -2.40 -10.23
C GLN A 108 21.34 -2.57 -11.36
N LYS A 109 20.76 -3.76 -11.49
CA LYS A 109 19.76 -4.03 -12.54
C LYS A 109 18.54 -3.11 -12.38
N LEU A 110 18.08 -2.90 -11.15
CA LEU A 110 16.97 -2.00 -10.90
C LEU A 110 17.32 -0.57 -11.28
N ARG A 111 18.51 -0.09 -10.91
CA ARG A 111 18.95 1.26 -11.25
C ARG A 111 19.05 1.45 -12.77
N GLU A 112 19.56 0.45 -13.49
CA GLU A 112 19.65 0.49 -14.95
C GLU A 112 18.25 0.55 -15.58
N THR A 113 17.32 -0.26 -15.06
CA THR A 113 15.93 -0.27 -15.55
C THR A 113 15.27 1.08 -15.35
N MET A 114 15.46 1.69 -14.19
CA MET A 114 14.88 3.00 -13.85
C MET A 114 15.67 4.17 -14.42
N GLN A 115 16.91 3.94 -14.84
CA GLN A 115 17.85 4.94 -15.32
C GLN A 115 18.18 6.00 -14.26
N THR A 116 18.00 5.64 -12.99
CA THR A 116 18.29 6.52 -11.86
C THR A 116 18.29 5.70 -10.57
N ASP A 117 18.99 6.17 -9.55
CA ASP A 117 18.89 5.61 -8.21
C ASP A 117 17.91 6.38 -7.33
N VAL A 118 17.15 7.30 -7.93
CA VAL A 118 16.10 8.06 -7.26
C VAL A 118 14.75 7.57 -7.75
N PHE A 119 13.90 7.10 -6.83
CA PHE A 119 12.52 6.75 -7.16
C PHE A 119 11.67 8.00 -7.01
N VAL A 120 11.46 8.72 -8.14
CA VAL A 120 10.76 10.01 -8.16
C VAL A 120 9.34 9.88 -7.61
N TRP A 121 8.69 8.75 -7.83
CA TRP A 121 7.32 8.52 -7.40
C TRP A 121 7.25 7.37 -6.39
N HIS A 122 8.11 7.41 -5.37
CA HIS A 122 8.03 6.41 -4.32
C HIS A 122 6.72 6.57 -3.56
N GLY A 123 5.83 5.59 -3.72
CA GLY A 123 4.54 5.61 -3.08
C GLY A 123 4.60 5.06 -1.65
N TYR A 124 3.87 5.71 -0.76
CA TYR A 124 3.73 5.23 0.60
C TYR A 124 2.29 5.47 1.07
N THR A 125 1.94 4.87 2.19
CA THR A 125 0.63 5.03 2.82
C THR A 125 0.79 5.84 4.09
N GLU A 126 -0.15 6.74 4.36
CA GLU A 126 -0.28 7.37 5.67
C GLU A 126 -1.55 6.84 6.34
N LEU A 127 -1.39 6.44 7.60
CA LEU A 127 -2.48 5.90 8.41
C LEU A 127 -2.76 6.85 9.58
N TRP A 128 -4.04 7.12 9.82
CA TRP A 128 -4.42 7.95 10.97
C TRP A 128 -4.51 7.06 12.20
N LEU A 129 -3.52 7.16 13.06
CA LEU A 129 -3.40 6.36 14.27
C LEU A 129 -2.97 7.24 15.44
N ASP A 130 -3.63 7.08 16.58
CA ASP A 130 -3.26 7.80 17.81
C ASP A 130 -3.24 9.31 17.62
N GLY A 131 -4.17 9.84 16.82
CA GLY A 131 -4.34 11.28 16.63
C GLY A 131 -3.36 11.92 15.66
N ALA A 132 -2.65 11.15 14.85
CA ALA A 132 -1.70 11.70 13.88
C ALA A 132 -1.58 10.80 12.64
N TRP A 133 -1.16 11.40 11.53
CA TRP A 133 -0.82 10.66 10.33
C TRP A 133 0.53 9.97 10.52
N ARG A 134 0.55 8.65 10.29
CA ARG A 134 1.76 7.81 10.44
C ARG A 134 2.12 7.24 9.07
N LYS A 135 3.35 7.50 8.62
CA LYS A 135 3.83 7.00 7.32
C LYS A 135 4.16 5.51 7.42
N ALA A 136 3.76 4.77 6.39
CA ALA A 136 4.08 3.35 6.25
C ALA A 136 4.47 3.06 4.81
N THR A 137 5.55 2.31 4.62
CA THR A 137 6.09 2.00 3.30
C THR A 137 6.18 0.48 3.14
N PRO A 138 5.14 -0.17 2.57
CA PRO A 138 5.11 -1.64 2.47
C PRO A 138 5.80 -2.18 1.22
N ALA A 139 6.65 -1.40 0.56
CA ALA A 139 7.17 -1.74 -0.77
C ALA A 139 8.02 -3.01 -0.78
N PHE A 140 9.08 -3.04 0.02
CA PHE A 140 10.06 -4.12 -0.05
C PHE A 140 9.74 -5.24 0.92
N ASN A 141 9.87 -6.49 0.46
CA ASN A 141 9.69 -7.65 1.33
C ASN A 141 10.77 -7.68 2.40
N LEU A 142 10.45 -8.30 3.53
CA LEU A 142 11.37 -8.35 4.66
C LEU A 142 12.60 -9.20 4.37
N SER A 143 12.44 -10.28 3.64
CA SER A 143 13.54 -11.19 3.34
C SER A 143 14.32 -10.81 2.09
#